data_c8a54c9d6132038508c4893f2fd0a8fc
#
_entry.id   c8a54c9d6132038508c4893f2fd0a8fc
#
_cell.length_a   1.000
_cell.length_b   1.000
_cell.length_c   1.000
_cell.angle_alpha   90.00
_cell.angle_beta   90.00
_cell.angle_gamma   90.00
#
_symmetry.space_group_name_H-M   'P 1'
#
loop_
_entity.id
_entity.type
_entity.pdbx_description
1 polymer ?
#
loop_
_entity_poly.entity_id
_entity_poly.type
_entity_poly.pdbx_seq_one_letter_code
_entity_poly.pdbx_strand_id
1 'polypeptide(L)'
;NTINVITLGCSKNVYDSEILMGQLKANQMDVKHETSDDANIVVVNTCGFIDNAKEESVNTILEQIERKEEGKIDKLFVTGCLSERYKPDLEKEMPNVDEFFGTKDLPNLLKSLGADYKHELVGERLTTTPSHYAYLKISEACDRKCSFCAIPLMRGGHKSTSIEDLVTESEKLASKGVKELILIAQDLTYYGLDLYKERRLSELMTKLSEVEGIEWIRIHYAFP
;
A
#
# COMPACT_ATOMS: atom_id res chain seq x y z
N ASN A 1 9.66 -13.33 15.99
CA ASN A 1 8.71 -13.70 14.92
C ASN A 1 9.13 -13.00 13.64
N THR A 2 9.23 -13.76 12.55
CA THR A 2 9.46 -13.25 11.21
C THR A 2 8.13 -13.07 10.50
N ILE A 3 7.90 -11.89 9.93
CA ILE A 3 6.66 -11.53 9.23
C ILE A 3 6.96 -11.48 7.73
N ASN A 4 6.23 -12.27 6.92
CA ASN A 4 6.29 -12.17 5.47
C ASN A 4 5.08 -11.38 4.95
N VAL A 5 5.34 -10.35 4.16
CA VAL A 5 4.30 -9.56 3.49
C VAL A 5 4.23 -9.98 2.02
N ILE A 6 3.07 -10.48 1.61
CA ILE A 6 2.76 -10.84 0.22
C ILE A 6 1.91 -9.71 -0.36
N THR A 7 2.32 -9.15 -1.49
CA THR A 7 1.67 -7.99 -2.11
C THR A 7 1.09 -8.33 -3.46
N LEU A 8 -0.22 -8.25 -3.60
CA LEU A 8 -0.93 -8.54 -4.84
C LEU A 8 -1.48 -7.27 -5.49
N GLY A 9 -1.55 -7.26 -6.79
CA GLY A 9 -2.25 -6.26 -7.58
C GLY A 9 -1.37 -5.10 -8.05
N CYS A 10 -1.65 -3.87 -7.62
CA CYS A 10 -1.14 -2.66 -8.27
C CYS A 10 -0.09 -1.90 -7.44
N SER A 11 0.53 -0.89 -8.07
CA SER A 11 1.52 0.00 -7.44
C SER A 11 1.05 0.67 -6.13
N LYS A 12 -0.28 0.87 -5.95
CA LYS A 12 -0.82 1.40 -4.69
C LYS A 12 -0.70 0.38 -3.56
N ASN A 13 -0.95 -0.91 -3.85
CA ASN A 13 -0.75 -1.99 -2.87
C ASN A 13 0.73 -2.18 -2.54
N VAL A 14 1.62 -2.05 -3.54
CA VAL A 14 3.08 -2.07 -3.30
C VAL A 14 3.46 -0.97 -2.31
N TYR A 15 3.04 0.28 -2.58
CA TYR A 15 3.28 1.41 -1.68
C TYR A 15 2.73 1.15 -0.26
N ASP A 16 1.50 0.65 -0.15
CA ASP A 16 0.86 0.36 1.16
C ASP A 16 1.63 -0.74 1.93
N SER A 17 2.11 -1.78 1.24
CA SER A 17 2.96 -2.82 1.84
C SER A 17 4.32 -2.29 2.27
N GLU A 18 4.93 -1.40 1.50
CA GLU A 18 6.20 -0.75 1.86
C GLU A 18 6.07 0.10 3.12
N ILE A 19 4.94 0.81 3.30
CA ILE A 19 4.62 1.53 4.55
C ILE A 19 4.47 0.55 5.71
N LEU A 20 3.67 -0.52 5.55
CA LEU A 20 3.50 -1.55 6.57
C LEU A 20 4.86 -2.12 7.01
N MET A 21 5.69 -2.52 6.06
CA MET A 21 7.03 -3.08 6.35
C MET A 21 7.95 -2.06 7.02
N GLY A 22 7.89 -0.79 6.62
CA GLY A 22 8.62 0.30 7.27
C GLY A 22 8.22 0.47 8.74
N GLN A 23 6.92 0.45 9.04
CA GLN A 23 6.38 0.52 10.39
C GLN A 23 6.81 -0.69 11.23
N LEU A 24 6.74 -1.90 10.70
CA LEU A 24 7.17 -3.12 11.38
C LEU A 24 8.67 -3.10 11.68
N LYS A 25 9.50 -2.67 10.72
CA LYS A 25 10.94 -2.53 10.90
C LYS A 25 11.30 -1.51 11.97
N ALA A 26 10.59 -0.37 12.02
CA ALA A 26 10.76 0.64 13.06
C ALA A 26 10.35 0.15 14.46
N ASN A 27 9.53 -0.91 14.54
CA ASN A 27 9.21 -1.66 15.76
C ASN A 27 10.18 -2.82 16.02
N GLN A 28 11.33 -2.87 15.34
CA GLN A 28 12.38 -3.89 15.50
C GLN A 28 11.91 -5.32 15.16
N MET A 29 10.91 -5.44 14.29
CA MET A 29 10.44 -6.74 13.83
C MET A 29 11.24 -7.21 12.62
N ASP A 30 11.43 -8.51 12.51
CA ASP A 30 12.02 -9.13 11.32
C ASP A 30 10.95 -9.24 10.22
N VAL A 31 11.19 -8.56 9.09
CA VAL A 31 10.22 -8.44 8.00
C VAL A 31 10.84 -8.88 6.70
N LYS A 32 10.13 -9.74 6.00
CA LYS A 32 10.46 -10.23 4.65
C LYS A 32 9.37 -9.84 3.66
N HIS A 33 9.69 -9.81 2.39
CA HIS A 33 8.75 -9.53 1.31
C HIS A 33 8.77 -10.68 0.29
N GLU A 34 7.61 -11.26 0.03
CA GLU A 34 7.40 -12.31 -0.99
C GLU A 34 8.37 -13.50 -0.90
N THR A 35 8.73 -13.89 0.31
CA THR A 35 9.57 -15.08 0.54
C THR A 35 8.71 -16.27 0.96
N SER A 36 9.07 -17.47 0.53
CA SER A 36 8.31 -18.70 0.82
C SER A 36 8.70 -19.35 2.15
N ASP A 37 9.91 -19.08 2.65
CA ASP A 37 10.51 -19.88 3.72
C ASP A 37 10.79 -19.05 4.96
N ASP A 38 10.70 -19.65 6.14
CA ASP A 38 11.09 -19.12 7.47
C ASP A 38 10.24 -17.98 8.08
N ALA A 39 9.06 -17.65 7.55
CA ALA A 39 8.16 -16.72 8.22
C ALA A 39 7.06 -17.47 8.95
N ASN A 40 6.88 -17.19 10.22
CA ASN A 40 5.79 -17.76 11.00
C ASN A 40 4.53 -16.89 11.06
N ILE A 41 4.59 -15.66 10.56
CA ILE A 41 3.43 -14.79 10.37
C ILE A 41 3.37 -14.34 8.92
N VAL A 42 2.21 -14.42 8.29
CA VAL A 42 2.00 -13.95 6.93
C VAL A 42 0.93 -12.87 6.89
N VAL A 43 1.20 -11.81 6.14
CA VAL A 43 0.24 -10.74 5.82
C VAL A 43 0.05 -10.71 4.31
N VAL A 44 -1.18 -10.94 3.83
CA VAL A 44 -1.52 -10.85 2.41
C VAL A 44 -2.24 -9.54 2.12
N ASN A 45 -1.61 -8.66 1.35
CA ASN A 45 -2.22 -7.43 0.87
C ASN A 45 -2.89 -7.68 -0.49
N THR A 46 -4.21 -7.69 -0.51
CA THR A 46 -5.05 -8.22 -1.58
C THR A 46 -5.55 -7.16 -2.55
N CYS A 47 -5.78 -7.58 -3.80
CA CYS A 47 -6.43 -6.77 -4.83
C CYS A 47 -7.88 -7.23 -5.06
N GLY A 48 -8.83 -6.29 -5.16
CA GLY A 48 -10.27 -6.57 -5.37
C GLY A 48 -10.87 -5.86 -6.57
N PHE A 49 -10.04 -5.39 -7.53
CA PHE A 49 -10.49 -4.50 -8.60
C PHE A 49 -11.10 -5.25 -9.79
N ILE A 50 -10.38 -6.20 -10.38
CA ILE A 50 -10.82 -7.02 -11.51
C ILE A 50 -10.92 -8.48 -11.10
N ASP A 51 -11.69 -9.30 -11.85
CA ASP A 51 -11.96 -10.68 -11.46
C ASP A 51 -10.69 -11.54 -11.35
N ASN A 52 -9.78 -11.43 -12.31
CA ASN A 52 -8.49 -12.15 -12.24
C ASN A 52 -7.68 -11.81 -10.98
N ALA A 53 -7.66 -10.53 -10.58
CA ALA A 53 -6.94 -10.11 -9.38
C ALA A 53 -7.65 -10.56 -8.08
N LYS A 54 -8.99 -10.69 -8.11
CA LYS A 54 -9.74 -11.30 -7.00
C LYS A 54 -9.43 -12.78 -6.88
N GLU A 55 -9.44 -13.50 -8.02
CA GLU A 55 -9.10 -14.93 -8.08
C GLU A 55 -7.67 -15.18 -7.56
N GLU A 56 -6.69 -14.42 -8.03
CA GLU A 56 -5.32 -14.45 -7.53
C GLU A 56 -5.27 -14.23 -6.01
N SER A 57 -5.98 -13.22 -5.51
CA SER A 57 -6.03 -12.90 -4.09
C SER A 57 -6.64 -14.05 -3.27
N VAL A 58 -7.76 -14.61 -3.72
CA VAL A 58 -8.42 -15.75 -3.06
C VAL A 58 -7.51 -16.98 -3.06
N ASN A 59 -6.91 -17.32 -4.19
CA ASN A 59 -6.01 -18.47 -4.30
C ASN A 59 -4.78 -18.33 -3.41
N THR A 60 -4.20 -17.12 -3.34
CA THR A 60 -3.07 -16.85 -2.44
C THR A 60 -3.48 -17.01 -0.97
N ILE A 61 -4.67 -16.53 -0.57
CA ILE A 61 -5.15 -16.71 0.81
C ILE A 61 -5.33 -18.21 1.11
N LEU A 62 -5.94 -18.96 0.20
CA LEU A 62 -6.15 -20.41 0.38
C LEU A 62 -4.83 -21.18 0.52
N GLU A 63 -3.83 -20.84 -0.30
CA GLU A 63 -2.48 -21.40 -0.18
C GLU A 63 -1.86 -21.13 1.21
N GLN A 64 -2.03 -19.92 1.73
CA GLN A 64 -1.51 -19.60 3.06
C GLN A 64 -2.33 -20.27 4.19
N ILE A 65 -3.63 -20.52 3.99
CA ILE A 65 -4.45 -21.33 4.92
C ILE A 65 -3.91 -22.76 4.98
N GLU A 66 -3.65 -23.40 3.84
CA GLU A 66 -3.06 -24.75 3.78
C GLU A 66 -1.73 -24.79 4.52
N ARG A 67 -0.85 -23.81 4.32
CA ARG A 67 0.44 -23.71 5.04
C ARG A 67 0.25 -23.56 6.55
N LYS A 68 -0.81 -22.87 6.98
CA LYS A 68 -1.15 -22.72 8.41
C LYS A 68 -1.66 -24.05 8.99
N GLU A 69 -2.49 -24.79 8.27
CA GLU A 69 -2.98 -26.10 8.67
C GLU A 69 -1.87 -27.15 8.75
N GLU A 70 -0.87 -27.03 7.89
CA GLU A 70 0.35 -27.86 7.93
C GLU A 70 1.34 -27.46 9.05
N GLY A 71 1.04 -26.40 9.81
CA GLY A 71 1.90 -25.90 10.89
C GLY A 71 3.16 -25.16 10.41
N LYS A 72 3.21 -24.73 9.14
CA LYS A 72 4.32 -23.97 8.56
C LYS A 72 4.29 -22.49 8.92
N ILE A 73 3.10 -21.96 9.20
CA ILE A 73 2.88 -20.59 9.69
C ILE A 73 1.96 -20.60 10.90
N ASP A 74 2.17 -19.70 11.85
CA ASP A 74 1.39 -19.59 13.07
C ASP A 74 0.18 -18.67 12.90
N LYS A 75 0.33 -17.59 12.14
CA LYS A 75 -0.71 -16.57 11.94
C LYS A 75 -0.81 -16.10 10.49
N LEU A 76 -2.04 -15.90 10.05
CA LEU A 76 -2.38 -15.37 8.74
C LEU A 76 -3.30 -14.15 8.87
N PHE A 77 -2.85 -13.02 8.38
CA PHE A 77 -3.61 -11.78 8.31
C PHE A 77 -3.86 -11.38 6.85
N VAL A 78 -5.04 -10.84 6.57
CA VAL A 78 -5.41 -10.40 5.23
C VAL A 78 -5.81 -8.93 5.27
N THR A 79 -5.30 -8.14 4.35
CA THR A 79 -5.61 -6.70 4.20
C THR A 79 -5.82 -6.34 2.73
N GLY A 80 -6.15 -5.09 2.45
CA GLY A 80 -6.21 -4.55 1.09
C GLY A 80 -7.61 -4.43 0.51
N CYS A 81 -7.67 -4.25 -0.82
CA CYS A 81 -8.91 -3.88 -1.51
C CYS A 81 -9.97 -4.97 -1.52
N LEU A 82 -9.57 -6.24 -1.64
CA LEU A 82 -10.52 -7.36 -1.59
C LEU A 82 -11.13 -7.47 -0.20
N SER A 83 -10.28 -7.44 0.82
CA SER A 83 -10.69 -7.49 2.22
C SER A 83 -11.63 -6.34 2.58
N GLU A 84 -11.30 -5.09 2.20
CA GLU A 84 -12.18 -3.93 2.45
C GLU A 84 -13.60 -4.14 1.90
N ARG A 85 -13.69 -4.68 0.68
CA ARG A 85 -14.97 -4.80 -0.02
C ARG A 85 -15.83 -5.98 0.43
N TYR A 86 -15.19 -7.09 0.75
CA TYR A 86 -15.87 -8.39 0.94
C TYR A 86 -15.61 -9.01 2.32
N LYS A 87 -15.17 -8.21 3.30
CA LYS A 87 -14.80 -8.69 4.64
C LYS A 87 -15.80 -9.65 5.26
N PRO A 88 -17.15 -9.37 5.31
CA PRO A 88 -18.11 -10.28 5.93
C PRO A 88 -18.20 -11.65 5.24
N ASP A 89 -18.07 -11.67 3.90
CA ASP A 89 -18.11 -12.91 3.13
C ASP A 89 -16.82 -13.71 3.33
N LEU A 90 -15.67 -13.03 3.30
CA LEU A 90 -14.37 -13.66 3.52
C LEU A 90 -14.23 -14.26 4.92
N GLU A 91 -14.68 -13.54 5.96
CA GLU A 91 -14.67 -14.04 7.34
C GLU A 91 -15.50 -15.32 7.50
N LYS A 92 -16.64 -15.40 6.77
CA LYS A 92 -17.49 -16.57 6.78
C LYS A 92 -16.91 -17.75 6.02
N GLU A 93 -16.37 -17.50 4.82
CA GLU A 93 -15.88 -18.56 3.92
C GLU A 93 -14.45 -19.02 4.25
N MET A 94 -13.66 -18.18 4.96
CA MET A 94 -12.26 -18.45 5.30
C MET A 94 -12.00 -18.24 6.80
N PRO A 95 -12.63 -19.02 7.70
CA PRO A 95 -12.54 -18.84 9.16
C PRO A 95 -11.13 -19.16 9.71
N ASN A 96 -10.25 -19.77 8.92
CA ASN A 96 -8.87 -20.10 9.30
C ASN A 96 -7.90 -18.92 9.18
N VAL A 97 -8.33 -17.79 8.57
CA VAL A 97 -7.62 -16.51 8.63
C VAL A 97 -7.82 -15.91 10.02
N ASP A 98 -6.74 -15.45 10.66
CA ASP A 98 -6.82 -14.91 12.03
C ASP A 98 -7.60 -13.60 12.08
N GLU A 99 -7.37 -12.69 11.12
CA GLU A 99 -8.09 -11.42 11.05
C GLU A 99 -8.02 -10.79 9.65
N PHE A 100 -9.10 -10.10 9.26
CA PHE A 100 -9.21 -9.34 8.03
C PHE A 100 -9.23 -7.84 8.33
N PHE A 101 -8.44 -7.08 7.57
CA PHE A 101 -8.32 -5.62 7.68
C PHE A 101 -8.69 -4.94 6.37
N GLY A 102 -9.26 -3.75 6.47
CA GLY A 102 -9.50 -2.88 5.32
C GLY A 102 -8.27 -2.11 4.87
N THR A 103 -8.43 -1.33 3.80
CA THR A 103 -7.33 -0.49 3.23
C THR A 103 -6.90 0.65 4.14
N LYS A 104 -7.70 1.00 5.15
CA LYS A 104 -7.45 2.10 6.10
C LYS A 104 -7.10 1.62 7.51
N ASP A 105 -7.03 0.31 7.71
CA ASP A 105 -6.90 -0.32 9.03
C ASP A 105 -5.44 -0.60 9.43
N LEU A 106 -4.45 0.07 8.80
CA LEU A 106 -3.04 -0.13 9.11
C LEU A 106 -2.72 -0.07 10.62
N PRO A 107 -3.24 0.89 11.42
CA PRO A 107 -2.97 0.91 12.86
C PRO A 107 -3.48 -0.33 13.60
N ASN A 108 -4.65 -0.85 13.22
CA ASN A 108 -5.21 -2.05 13.83
C ASN A 108 -4.43 -3.31 13.42
N LEU A 109 -4.04 -3.42 12.14
CA LEU A 109 -3.17 -4.50 11.67
C LEU A 109 -1.84 -4.52 12.43
N LEU A 110 -1.19 -3.36 12.60
CA LEU A 110 0.05 -3.26 13.38
C LEU A 110 -0.16 -3.71 14.83
N LYS A 111 -1.25 -3.28 15.46
CA LYS A 111 -1.59 -3.70 16.83
C LYS A 111 -1.77 -5.22 16.94
N SER A 112 -2.44 -5.86 15.99
CA SER A 112 -2.62 -7.32 15.95
C SER A 112 -1.29 -8.06 15.70
N LEU A 113 -0.33 -7.40 15.04
CA LEU A 113 1.05 -7.89 14.88
C LEU A 113 1.94 -7.60 16.11
N GLY A 114 1.44 -6.85 17.10
CA GLY A 114 2.20 -6.46 18.30
C GLY A 114 3.13 -5.27 18.09
N ALA A 115 2.81 -4.40 17.11
CA ALA A 115 3.55 -3.19 16.78
C ALA A 115 2.73 -1.93 17.05
N ASP A 116 3.41 -0.84 17.40
CA ASP A 116 2.80 0.47 17.54
C ASP A 116 2.87 1.25 16.22
N TYR A 117 1.80 1.96 15.89
CA TYR A 117 1.81 2.88 14.76
C TYR A 117 2.59 4.15 15.10
N LYS A 118 3.65 4.41 14.34
CA LYS A 118 4.54 5.56 14.54
C LYS A 118 4.19 6.67 13.54
N HIS A 119 3.49 7.70 14.02
CA HIS A 119 3.05 8.83 13.21
C HIS A 119 4.20 9.67 12.64
N GLU A 120 5.34 9.69 13.32
CA GLU A 120 6.53 10.45 12.93
C GLU A 120 7.27 9.89 11.71
N LEU A 121 6.89 8.70 11.24
CA LEU A 121 7.53 8.05 10.08
C LEU A 121 6.96 8.54 8.74
N VAL A 122 6.77 9.84 8.58
CA VAL A 122 6.36 10.41 7.28
C VAL A 122 7.45 10.12 6.24
N GLY A 123 7.07 9.45 5.16
CA GLY A 123 7.99 9.07 4.07
C GLY A 123 9.00 7.97 4.40
N GLU A 124 8.96 7.40 5.61
CA GLU A 124 9.77 6.24 5.95
C GLU A 124 9.06 4.94 5.58
N ARG A 125 9.60 4.25 4.59
CA ARG A 125 9.11 2.96 4.13
C ARG A 125 10.23 2.06 3.65
N LEU A 126 9.99 0.76 3.64
CA LEU A 126 10.90 -0.23 3.09
C LEU A 126 10.58 -0.43 1.62
N THR A 127 11.32 0.22 0.73
CA THR A 127 11.10 0.11 -0.72
C THR A 127 11.40 -1.30 -1.22
N THR A 128 10.52 -1.83 -2.06
CA THR A 128 10.64 -3.16 -2.69
C THR A 128 10.93 -3.07 -4.18
N THR A 129 10.85 -1.87 -4.74
CA THR A 129 11.22 -1.59 -6.13
C THR A 129 12.75 -1.62 -6.30
N PRO A 130 13.26 -1.83 -7.54
CA PRO A 130 14.66 -1.61 -7.85
C PRO A 130 15.16 -0.24 -7.37
N SER A 131 16.41 -0.16 -6.91
CA SER A 131 16.95 1.00 -6.20
C SER A 131 16.89 2.33 -6.96
N HIS A 132 16.75 2.30 -8.30
CA HIS A 132 16.76 3.50 -9.12
C HIS A 132 15.41 4.20 -9.24
N TYR A 133 14.28 3.54 -8.89
CA TYR A 133 12.97 4.18 -8.89
C TYR A 133 12.14 3.83 -7.66
N ALA A 134 11.17 4.68 -7.35
CA ALA A 134 10.17 4.41 -6.32
C ALA A 134 8.81 4.98 -6.72
N TYR A 135 7.75 4.34 -6.23
CA TYR A 135 6.41 4.93 -6.32
C TYR A 135 6.26 6.06 -5.29
N LEU A 136 5.61 7.14 -5.67
CA LEU A 136 5.21 8.21 -4.77
C LEU A 136 3.68 8.37 -4.86
N LYS A 137 2.97 7.94 -3.81
CA LYS A 137 1.51 8.02 -3.77
C LYS A 137 1.08 9.41 -3.32
N ILE A 138 0.70 10.26 -4.29
CA ILE A 138 0.36 11.67 -4.03
C ILE A 138 -1.05 11.87 -3.49
N SER A 139 -1.96 10.91 -3.75
CA SER A 139 -3.30 10.91 -3.17
C SER A 139 -3.86 9.50 -3.08
N GLU A 140 -4.83 9.33 -2.19
CA GLU A 140 -5.59 8.09 -2.00
C GLU A 140 -7.00 8.26 -2.54
N ALA A 141 -7.59 7.16 -3.07
CA ALA A 141 -8.98 7.05 -3.50
C ALA A 141 -9.41 8.03 -4.61
N CYS A 142 -10.71 8.12 -4.90
CA CYS A 142 -11.22 8.91 -6.01
C CYS A 142 -12.69 9.27 -5.80
N ASP A 143 -13.05 10.52 -6.09
CA ASP A 143 -14.43 11.03 -6.00
C ASP A 143 -15.18 10.97 -7.34
N ARG A 144 -14.56 10.45 -8.41
CA ARG A 144 -15.24 10.29 -9.70
C ARG A 144 -16.32 9.20 -9.58
N LYS A 145 -17.51 9.51 -10.08
CA LYS A 145 -18.67 8.59 -10.09
C LYS A 145 -18.75 7.82 -11.40
N CYS A 146 -17.69 7.09 -11.75
CA CYS A 146 -17.71 6.22 -12.92
C CYS A 146 -18.58 4.99 -12.65
N SER A 147 -19.54 4.71 -13.51
CA SER A 147 -20.58 3.68 -13.30
C SER A 147 -20.03 2.25 -13.11
N PHE A 148 -18.84 1.96 -13.65
CA PHE A 148 -18.19 0.64 -13.59
C PHE A 148 -17.11 0.53 -12.49
N CYS A 149 -16.79 1.62 -11.78
CA CYS A 149 -15.63 1.67 -10.92
C CYS A 149 -15.97 1.38 -9.46
N ALA A 150 -15.33 0.36 -8.89
CA ALA A 150 -15.48 -0.03 -7.49
C ALA A 150 -14.51 0.67 -6.51
N ILE A 151 -13.64 1.56 -6.99
CA ILE A 151 -12.62 2.23 -6.15
C ILE A 151 -13.22 2.95 -4.95
N PRO A 152 -14.31 3.73 -5.06
CA PRO A 152 -14.89 4.39 -3.89
C PRO A 152 -15.36 3.41 -2.79
N LEU A 153 -15.74 2.19 -3.17
CA LEU A 153 -16.15 1.13 -2.22
C LEU A 153 -14.97 0.46 -1.50
N MET A 154 -13.78 0.53 -2.10
CA MET A 154 -12.57 -0.14 -1.59
C MET A 154 -11.60 0.82 -0.90
N ARG A 155 -11.52 2.08 -1.37
CA ARG A 155 -10.54 3.07 -0.90
C ARG A 155 -11.16 4.36 -0.38
N GLY A 156 -12.48 4.56 -0.64
CA GLY A 156 -13.25 5.71 -0.17
C GLY A 156 -13.08 6.96 -1.02
N GLY A 157 -13.28 8.14 -0.41
CA GLY A 157 -13.19 9.45 -1.05
C GLY A 157 -11.75 9.94 -1.22
N HIS A 158 -11.55 10.83 -2.19
CA HIS A 158 -10.24 11.40 -2.53
C HIS A 158 -9.58 12.13 -1.36
N LYS A 159 -8.30 11.84 -1.11
CA LYS A 159 -7.50 12.48 -0.09
C LYS A 159 -6.08 12.71 -0.58
N SER A 160 -5.69 13.97 -0.76
CA SER A 160 -4.33 14.36 -1.15
C SER A 160 -3.37 14.35 0.04
N THR A 161 -2.11 14.00 -0.22
CA THR A 161 -0.99 14.23 0.68
C THR A 161 -0.46 15.65 0.47
N SER A 162 0.01 16.34 1.51
CA SER A 162 0.54 17.70 1.38
C SER A 162 1.79 17.75 0.48
N ILE A 163 2.03 18.91 -0.16
CA ILE A 163 3.23 19.10 -0.99
C ILE A 163 4.47 18.93 -0.12
N GLU A 164 4.45 19.46 1.09
CA GLU A 164 5.55 19.43 2.05
C GLU A 164 5.93 17.99 2.44
N ASP A 165 4.93 17.15 2.74
CA ASP A 165 5.16 15.74 3.08
C ASP A 165 5.71 14.96 1.87
N LEU A 166 5.18 15.22 0.66
CA LEU A 166 5.64 14.57 -0.56
C LEU A 166 7.08 14.98 -0.94
N VAL A 167 7.45 16.24 -0.74
CA VAL A 167 8.83 16.70 -0.92
C VAL A 167 9.75 16.02 0.10
N THR A 168 9.37 16.01 1.38
CA THR A 168 10.12 15.34 2.44
C THR A 168 10.32 13.85 2.15
N GLU A 169 9.27 13.14 1.69
CA GLU A 169 9.39 11.74 1.28
C GLU A 169 10.34 11.57 0.09
N SER A 170 10.26 12.47 -0.89
CA SER A 170 11.11 12.44 -2.08
C SER A 170 12.58 12.68 -1.76
N GLU A 171 12.89 13.60 -0.86
CA GLU A 171 14.25 13.85 -0.36
C GLU A 171 14.83 12.60 0.33
N LYS A 172 14.03 11.92 1.15
CA LYS A 172 14.43 10.66 1.78
C LYS A 172 14.66 9.53 0.77
N LEU A 173 13.83 9.44 -0.27
CA LEU A 173 14.03 8.48 -1.35
C LEU A 173 15.31 8.79 -2.15
N ALA A 174 15.52 10.05 -2.50
CA ALA A 174 16.74 10.51 -3.19
C ALA A 174 18.01 10.20 -2.38
N SER A 175 17.99 10.43 -1.06
CA SER A 175 19.11 10.09 -0.17
C SER A 175 19.44 8.59 -0.12
N LYS A 176 18.46 7.73 -0.43
CA LYS A 176 18.61 6.27 -0.57
C LYS A 176 19.06 5.84 -1.98
N GLY A 177 19.26 6.78 -2.90
CA GLY A 177 19.75 6.54 -4.26
C GLY A 177 18.67 6.42 -5.33
N VAL A 178 17.40 6.69 -4.99
CA VAL A 178 16.31 6.72 -5.98
C VAL A 178 16.53 7.91 -6.94
N LYS A 179 16.42 7.64 -8.23
CA LYS A 179 16.60 8.60 -9.33
C LYS A 179 15.29 8.95 -10.04
N GLU A 180 14.32 8.05 -10.04
CA GLU A 180 13.04 8.24 -10.69
C GLU A 180 11.89 8.13 -9.67
N LEU A 181 11.01 9.14 -9.67
CA LEU A 181 9.74 9.10 -8.94
C LEU A 181 8.60 8.77 -9.91
N ILE A 182 7.88 7.70 -9.61
CA ILE A 182 6.65 7.35 -10.33
C ILE A 182 5.46 7.80 -9.50
N LEU A 183 4.85 8.93 -9.89
CA LEU A 183 3.68 9.48 -9.20
C LEU A 183 2.47 8.59 -9.43
N ILE A 184 1.86 8.13 -8.35
CA ILE A 184 0.67 7.29 -8.38
C ILE A 184 -0.48 7.89 -7.57
N ALA A 185 -1.70 7.70 -8.09
CA ALA A 185 -2.97 7.97 -7.45
C ALA A 185 -4.04 7.13 -8.15
N GLN A 186 -5.31 7.29 -7.81
CA GLN A 186 -6.40 6.78 -8.63
C GLN A 186 -6.67 7.71 -9.83
N ASP A 187 -6.52 9.02 -9.61
CA ASP A 187 -6.53 10.05 -10.63
C ASP A 187 -5.63 11.22 -10.18
N LEU A 188 -4.48 11.36 -10.81
CA LEU A 188 -3.51 12.41 -10.49
C LEU A 188 -4.04 13.81 -10.75
N THR A 189 -4.96 13.96 -11.72
CA THR A 189 -5.49 15.29 -12.08
C THR A 189 -6.39 15.91 -11.02
N TYR A 190 -6.82 15.11 -10.02
CA TYR A 190 -7.60 15.60 -8.86
C TYR A 190 -6.74 16.09 -7.70
N TYR A 191 -5.43 15.91 -7.77
CA TYR A 191 -4.52 16.29 -6.70
C TYR A 191 -4.72 17.75 -6.25
N GLY A 192 -4.90 17.91 -4.95
CA GLY A 192 -5.03 19.20 -4.29
C GLY A 192 -6.47 19.71 -4.11
N LEU A 193 -7.46 19.19 -4.85
CA LEU A 193 -8.84 19.68 -4.79
C LEU A 193 -9.47 19.61 -3.40
N ASP A 194 -9.19 18.56 -2.65
CA ASP A 194 -9.67 18.37 -1.27
C ASP A 194 -8.93 19.24 -0.27
N LEU A 195 -7.60 19.30 -0.38
CA LEU A 195 -6.71 19.94 0.58
C LEU A 195 -6.58 21.46 0.34
N TYR A 196 -6.37 21.88 -0.93
CA TYR A 196 -6.09 23.27 -1.30
C TYR A 196 -7.26 23.97 -2.00
N LYS A 197 -8.38 23.24 -2.28
CA LYS A 197 -9.54 23.72 -3.04
C LYS A 197 -9.26 24.07 -4.50
N GLU A 198 -8.11 23.66 -5.01
CA GLU A 198 -7.69 23.82 -6.40
C GLU A 198 -6.76 22.67 -6.83
N ARG A 199 -6.59 22.48 -8.14
CA ARG A 199 -5.69 21.47 -8.69
C ARG A 199 -4.24 21.96 -8.60
N ARG A 200 -3.39 21.22 -7.89
CA ARG A 200 -1.99 21.58 -7.66
C ARG A 200 -0.95 20.57 -8.15
N LEU A 201 -1.33 19.70 -9.09
CA LEU A 201 -0.38 18.74 -9.64
C LEU A 201 0.84 19.42 -10.29
N SER A 202 0.63 20.51 -11.03
CA SER A 202 1.72 21.28 -11.67
C SER A 202 2.69 21.86 -10.64
N GLU A 203 2.17 22.46 -9.56
CA GLU A 203 3.00 22.99 -8.47
C GLU A 203 3.78 21.87 -7.77
N LEU A 204 3.12 20.75 -7.46
CA LEU A 204 3.80 19.58 -6.89
C LEU A 204 4.95 19.11 -7.79
N MET A 205 4.70 18.95 -9.08
CA MET A 205 5.74 18.51 -10.03
C MET A 205 6.93 19.46 -10.06
N THR A 206 6.69 20.78 -10.01
CA THR A 206 7.74 21.79 -9.92
C THR A 206 8.57 21.58 -8.65
N LYS A 207 7.92 21.43 -7.50
CA LYS A 207 8.61 21.20 -6.23
C LYS A 207 9.40 19.90 -6.20
N LEU A 208 8.85 18.82 -6.75
CA LEU A 208 9.56 17.54 -6.85
C LEU A 208 10.74 17.59 -7.80
N SER A 209 10.70 18.42 -8.86
CA SER A 209 11.81 18.61 -9.78
C SER A 209 12.99 19.40 -9.18
N GLU A 210 12.77 20.11 -8.08
CA GLU A 210 13.78 20.83 -7.32
C GLU A 210 14.53 19.91 -6.31
N VAL A 211 14.03 18.67 -6.09
CA VAL A 211 14.64 17.73 -5.13
C VAL A 211 15.97 17.21 -5.69
N GLU A 212 17.06 17.48 -4.99
CA GLU A 212 18.40 17.05 -5.39
C GLU A 212 18.50 15.52 -5.44
N GLY A 213 19.02 14.99 -6.52
CA GLY A 213 19.19 13.57 -6.75
C GLY A 213 18.04 12.90 -7.52
N ILE A 214 16.89 13.55 -7.68
CA ILE A 214 15.81 13.08 -8.56
C ILE A 214 16.10 13.59 -9.98
N GLU A 215 16.14 12.65 -10.93
CA GLU A 215 16.47 12.91 -12.34
C GLU A 215 15.23 12.75 -13.26
N TRP A 216 14.24 11.98 -12.81
CA TRP A 216 13.07 11.67 -13.61
C TRP A 216 11.79 11.63 -12.77
N ILE A 217 10.72 12.24 -13.30
CA ILE A 217 9.37 12.19 -12.70
C ILE A 217 8.40 11.63 -13.74
N ARG A 218 7.77 10.51 -13.43
CA ARG A 218 6.78 9.85 -14.29
C ARG A 218 5.38 9.97 -13.70
N ILE A 219 4.42 10.32 -14.54
CA ILE A 219 3.00 10.41 -14.19
C ILE A 219 2.29 9.11 -14.57
N HIS A 220 1.63 8.47 -13.61
CA HIS A 220 0.75 7.33 -13.84
C HIS A 220 -0.70 7.66 -13.48
N TYR A 221 -1.67 7.20 -14.29
CA TYR A 221 -3.10 7.37 -14.04
C TYR A 221 -3.57 8.83 -14.09
N ALA A 222 -3.08 9.58 -15.04
CA ALA A 222 -3.63 10.89 -15.39
C ALA A 222 -4.85 10.73 -16.30
N PHE A 223 -5.97 11.31 -15.91
CA PHE A 223 -7.16 11.35 -16.74
C PHE A 223 -7.00 12.49 -17.76
N PRO A 224 -7.20 12.23 -19.09
CA PRO A 224 -7.05 13.23 -20.14
C PRO A 224 -8.10 14.33 -20.08
#